data_02ae895ea9c56f0aaa357c8270a95882
#
_entry.id   02ae895ea9c56f0aaa357c8270a95882
#
_cell.length_a   1.000
_cell.length_b   1.000
_cell.length_c   1.000
_cell.angle_alpha   90.00
_cell.angle_beta   90.00
_cell.angle_gamma   90.00
#
_symmetry.space_group_name_H-M   'P 1'
#
loop_
_entity.id
_entity.type
_entity.pdbx_description
1 polymer ?
#
loop_
_entity_poly.entity_id
_entity_poly.type
_entity_poly.pdbx_seq_one_letter_code
_entity_poly.pdbx_strand_id
1 'polypeptide(L)'
;MLPSLGAGGSERVVTTLANFWAGQGRQVGIANFDAPDFEPYYPLAEEVALFRLDLPAPASRLPGQIKQTFRRIRALERVYREFKPDVVISFLTKANVMAILAARRVGVPVIISERNNPTLQTFNAFWRMARSYTYPKAFSFVTMTRGAAEYYPERQRPRTTIIPNPVNLPESWSDRRGGNTITAVGRLTGQKQFHLLIDAFARIAPEFPEWNLVIWGEGDRRGELESQRSRLGLDDRIALPGLTDWPGQWIETADVFVLSSAYEGWPNVIVEAMAAELPVVAFDCEHGVSDMIEDGVNGRIVPLNDVAALSDALASVLGDTGLREGLAHRALQASARYNTGAIADRWIDIFEDAIAVR
;
A
#
# COMPACT_ATOMS: atom_id res chain seq x y z
N MET A 1 7.03 -5.69 13.86
CA MET A 1 5.81 -5.86 14.69
C MET A 1 4.61 -5.25 13.98
N LEU A 2 3.52 -5.99 13.84
CA LEU A 2 2.26 -5.55 13.25
C LEU A 2 1.10 -6.33 13.92
N PRO A 3 -0.18 -5.88 13.76
CA PRO A 3 -1.30 -6.51 14.46
C PRO A 3 -1.60 -7.94 14.01
N SER A 4 -1.51 -8.23 12.71
CA SER A 4 -1.84 -9.50 12.07
C SER A 4 -1.06 -9.67 10.78
N LEU A 5 -1.01 -10.89 10.22
CA LEU A 5 -0.42 -11.21 8.90
C LEU A 5 -1.50 -11.59 7.86
N GLY A 6 -2.64 -10.89 7.88
CA GLY A 6 -3.70 -11.05 6.88
C GLY A 6 -3.37 -10.49 5.48
N ALA A 7 -4.40 -10.32 4.64
CA ALA A 7 -4.30 -9.91 3.23
C ALA A 7 -4.12 -8.39 3.01
N GLY A 8 -3.51 -7.65 3.94
CA GLY A 8 -3.36 -6.20 3.84
C GLY A 8 -2.08 -5.75 3.16
N GLY A 9 -2.07 -4.47 2.74
CA GLY A 9 -0.89 -3.88 2.09
C GLY A 9 0.31 -3.72 3.03
N SER A 10 0.08 -3.41 4.31
CA SER A 10 1.16 -3.34 5.32
C SER A 10 1.77 -4.70 5.60
N GLU A 11 0.93 -5.75 5.62
CA GLU A 11 1.30 -7.13 5.82
C GLU A 11 2.20 -7.62 4.68
N ARG A 12 1.82 -7.31 3.43
CA ARG A 12 2.64 -7.59 2.25
C ARG A 12 4.03 -6.93 2.36
N VAL A 13 4.09 -5.65 2.72
CA VAL A 13 5.35 -4.92 2.88
C VAL A 13 6.23 -5.55 3.95
N VAL A 14 5.66 -5.88 5.10
CA VAL A 14 6.42 -6.49 6.21
C VAL A 14 6.96 -7.86 5.82
N THR A 15 6.14 -8.70 5.18
CA THR A 15 6.57 -10.03 4.72
C THR A 15 7.67 -9.93 3.66
N THR A 16 7.49 -9.05 2.66
CA THR A 16 8.48 -8.82 1.60
C THR A 16 9.84 -8.40 2.19
N LEU A 17 9.85 -7.39 3.06
CA LEU A 17 11.09 -6.90 3.66
C LEU A 17 11.72 -7.93 4.61
N ALA A 18 10.91 -8.65 5.39
CA ALA A 18 11.39 -9.69 6.31
C ALA A 18 12.08 -10.82 5.53
N ASN A 19 11.47 -11.33 4.46
CA ASN A 19 12.05 -12.36 3.61
C ASN A 19 13.35 -11.86 2.95
N PHE A 20 13.35 -10.62 2.45
CA PHE A 20 14.52 -10.05 1.82
C PHE A 20 15.72 -9.95 2.79
N TRP A 21 15.51 -9.43 4.00
CA TRP A 21 16.58 -9.31 5.01
C TRP A 21 17.03 -10.67 5.54
N ALA A 22 16.12 -11.62 5.73
CA ALA A 22 16.45 -12.99 6.12
C ALA A 22 17.31 -13.67 5.06
N GLY A 23 16.97 -13.52 3.77
CA GLY A 23 17.77 -14.00 2.65
C GLY A 23 19.17 -13.37 2.55
N GLN A 24 19.37 -12.20 3.17
CA GLN A 24 20.68 -11.57 3.33
C GLN A 24 21.44 -12.01 4.61
N GLY A 25 20.94 -13.02 5.32
CA GLY A 25 21.55 -13.57 6.53
C GLY A 25 21.32 -12.75 7.79
N ARG A 26 20.37 -11.78 7.79
CA ARG A 26 19.98 -11.05 9.01
C ARG A 26 19.02 -11.88 9.85
N GLN A 27 19.15 -11.81 11.18
CA GLN A 27 18.17 -12.42 12.07
C GLN A 27 16.90 -11.55 12.12
N VAL A 28 15.82 -12.06 11.56
CA VAL A 28 14.54 -11.35 11.46
C VAL A 28 13.46 -12.07 12.26
N GLY A 29 12.71 -11.31 13.08
CA GLY A 29 11.57 -11.81 13.81
C GLY A 29 10.32 -10.95 13.57
N ILE A 30 9.18 -11.59 13.33
CA ILE A 30 7.87 -10.95 13.24
C ILE A 30 7.06 -11.30 14.49
N ALA A 31 6.59 -10.28 15.23
CA ALA A 31 5.64 -10.45 16.31
C ALA A 31 4.28 -9.91 15.91
N ASN A 32 3.22 -10.69 16.11
CA ASN A 32 1.83 -10.32 15.87
C ASN A 32 0.89 -10.82 16.96
N PHE A 33 -0.39 -10.52 16.86
CA PHE A 33 -1.40 -10.94 17.85
C PHE A 33 -2.32 -12.06 17.36
N ASP A 34 -1.98 -12.67 16.23
CA ASP A 34 -2.73 -13.78 15.66
C ASP A 34 -2.71 -15.03 16.57
N ALA A 35 -3.68 -15.91 16.35
CA ALA A 35 -3.74 -17.22 16.99
C ALA A 35 -2.59 -18.13 16.49
N PRO A 36 -2.20 -19.16 17.28
CA PRO A 36 -1.09 -20.05 16.91
C PRO A 36 -1.28 -20.80 15.60
N ASP A 37 -2.53 -21.10 15.23
CA ASP A 37 -2.95 -21.80 14.01
C ASP A 37 -3.23 -20.87 12.81
N PHE A 38 -3.08 -19.56 12.99
CA PHE A 38 -3.28 -18.60 11.90
C PHE A 38 -2.13 -18.66 10.91
N GLU A 39 -2.42 -18.97 9.64
CA GLU A 39 -1.43 -18.97 8.57
C GLU A 39 -1.30 -17.58 7.93
N PRO A 40 -0.06 -17.08 7.75
CA PRO A 40 0.18 -15.83 7.05
C PRO A 40 -0.37 -15.86 5.62
N TYR A 41 -1.07 -14.81 5.22
CA TYR A 41 -1.61 -14.72 3.85
C TYR A 41 -0.50 -14.65 2.79
N TYR A 42 0.58 -13.93 3.08
CA TYR A 42 1.76 -13.88 2.21
C TYR A 42 2.82 -14.87 2.69
N PRO A 43 3.48 -15.62 1.79
CA PRO A 43 4.50 -16.58 2.16
C PRO A 43 5.62 -15.97 2.98
N LEU A 44 6.04 -16.64 4.04
CA LEU A 44 7.15 -16.24 4.90
C LEU A 44 8.28 -17.26 4.74
N ALA A 45 9.52 -16.74 4.62
CA ALA A 45 10.72 -17.57 4.58
C ALA A 45 10.91 -18.30 5.92
N GLU A 46 11.42 -19.53 5.88
CA GLU A 46 11.62 -20.37 7.08
C GLU A 46 12.60 -19.75 8.07
N GLU A 47 13.51 -18.93 7.61
CA GLU A 47 14.50 -18.22 8.42
C GLU A 47 13.89 -17.07 9.25
N VAL A 48 12.67 -16.66 8.96
CA VAL A 48 11.99 -15.59 9.71
C VAL A 48 11.30 -16.18 10.94
N ALA A 49 11.79 -15.80 12.13
CA ALA A 49 11.16 -16.21 13.38
C ALA A 49 9.78 -15.57 13.55
N LEU A 50 8.74 -16.37 13.75
CA LEU A 50 7.36 -15.89 13.88
C LEU A 50 6.83 -16.07 15.30
N PHE A 51 6.49 -14.94 15.96
CA PHE A 51 5.93 -14.90 17.31
C PHE A 51 4.44 -14.55 17.26
N ARG A 52 3.59 -15.58 17.27
CA ARG A 52 2.13 -15.44 17.37
C ARG A 52 1.75 -15.34 18.84
N LEU A 53 1.19 -14.22 19.27
CA LEU A 53 0.98 -13.94 20.70
C LEU A 53 -0.40 -14.37 21.23
N ASP A 54 -1.27 -14.85 20.37
CA ASP A 54 -2.62 -15.30 20.71
C ASP A 54 -3.41 -14.26 21.55
N LEU A 55 -3.41 -13.04 21.10
CA LEU A 55 -4.08 -11.93 21.76
C LEU A 55 -5.00 -11.19 20.78
N PRO A 56 -6.13 -11.79 20.39
CA PRO A 56 -7.03 -11.23 19.37
C PRO A 56 -7.57 -9.84 19.76
N ALA A 57 -8.27 -9.21 18.83
CA ALA A 57 -8.84 -7.88 19.03
C ALA A 57 -9.73 -7.87 20.29
N PRO A 58 -9.68 -6.81 21.14
CA PRO A 58 -10.46 -6.77 22.36
C PRO A 58 -11.96 -6.62 22.06
N ALA A 59 -12.77 -7.22 22.93
CA ALA A 59 -14.21 -6.97 22.94
C ALA A 59 -14.54 -5.45 23.09
N SER A 60 -15.72 -5.02 22.64
CA SER A 60 -16.11 -3.64 22.43
C SER A 60 -16.10 -2.68 23.65
N ARG A 61 -15.93 -3.16 24.88
CA ARG A 61 -16.01 -2.34 26.09
C ARG A 61 -14.65 -1.78 26.52
N LEU A 62 -14.58 -0.47 26.84
CA LEU A 62 -13.36 0.26 27.20
C LEU A 62 -12.46 -0.41 28.27
N PRO A 63 -12.98 -0.92 29.43
CA PRO A 63 -12.12 -1.58 30.42
C PRO A 63 -11.41 -2.83 29.88
N GLY A 64 -12.10 -3.59 29.03
CA GLY A 64 -11.53 -4.77 28.35
C GLY A 64 -10.42 -4.39 27.37
N GLN A 65 -10.59 -3.29 26.64
CA GLN A 65 -9.57 -2.79 25.71
C GLN A 65 -8.28 -2.39 26.43
N ILE A 66 -8.38 -1.69 27.54
CA ILE A 66 -7.21 -1.27 28.35
C ILE A 66 -6.48 -2.51 28.88
N LYS A 67 -7.20 -3.45 29.50
CA LYS A 67 -6.61 -4.70 30.04
C LYS A 67 -5.89 -5.48 28.94
N GLN A 68 -6.53 -5.59 27.76
CA GLN A 68 -5.93 -6.31 26.62
C GLN A 68 -4.69 -5.58 26.06
N THR A 69 -4.71 -4.26 26.00
CA THR A 69 -3.54 -3.46 25.60
C THR A 69 -2.36 -3.72 26.54
N PHE A 70 -2.56 -3.73 27.85
CA PHE A 70 -1.50 -4.07 28.80
C PHE A 70 -0.98 -5.51 28.65
N ARG A 71 -1.87 -6.50 28.37
CA ARG A 71 -1.45 -7.87 28.09
C ARG A 71 -0.57 -7.95 26.85
N ARG A 72 -0.96 -7.24 25.78
CA ARG A 72 -0.20 -7.15 24.53
C ARG A 72 1.18 -6.51 24.74
N ILE A 73 1.26 -5.40 25.49
CA ILE A 73 2.53 -4.76 25.82
C ILE A 73 3.45 -5.72 26.58
N ARG A 74 2.95 -6.44 27.59
CA ARG A 74 3.75 -7.42 28.35
C ARG A 74 4.20 -8.60 27.49
N ALA A 75 3.36 -9.06 26.58
CA ALA A 75 3.73 -10.15 25.65
C ALA A 75 4.84 -9.70 24.71
N LEU A 76 4.74 -8.49 24.13
CA LEU A 76 5.81 -7.89 23.31
C LEU A 76 7.10 -7.71 24.11
N GLU A 77 7.02 -7.21 25.34
CA GLU A 77 8.18 -7.06 26.24
C GLU A 77 8.90 -8.42 26.45
N ARG A 78 8.15 -9.52 26.61
CA ARG A 78 8.72 -10.87 26.72
C ARG A 78 9.44 -11.28 25.44
N VAL A 79 8.82 -11.11 24.27
CA VAL A 79 9.44 -11.39 22.98
C VAL A 79 10.73 -10.59 22.80
N TYR A 80 10.72 -9.30 23.14
CA TYR A 80 11.92 -8.47 22.99
C TYR A 80 13.05 -8.87 23.94
N ARG A 81 12.75 -9.37 25.14
CA ARG A 81 13.76 -9.93 26.04
C ARG A 81 14.32 -11.27 25.57
N GLU A 82 13.50 -12.10 24.97
CA GLU A 82 13.86 -13.41 24.46
C GLU A 82 14.64 -13.32 23.15
N PHE A 83 14.10 -12.63 22.16
CA PHE A 83 14.69 -12.48 20.84
C PHE A 83 15.89 -11.52 20.84
N LYS A 84 15.94 -10.55 21.78
CA LYS A 84 17.00 -9.51 21.93
C LYS A 84 17.28 -8.73 20.64
N PRO A 85 16.27 -8.14 20.00
CA PRO A 85 16.48 -7.39 18.76
C PRO A 85 17.38 -6.17 19.00
N ASP A 86 18.17 -5.82 18.01
CA ASP A 86 18.95 -4.57 18.01
C ASP A 86 18.04 -3.37 17.75
N VAL A 87 17.01 -3.53 16.91
CA VAL A 87 16.02 -2.51 16.57
C VAL A 87 14.63 -3.16 16.39
N VAL A 88 13.58 -2.43 16.76
CA VAL A 88 12.19 -2.83 16.54
C VAL A 88 11.55 -1.91 15.51
N ILE A 89 10.96 -2.49 14.45
CA ILE A 89 10.10 -1.76 13.52
C ILE A 89 8.65 -2.10 13.86
N SER A 90 7.82 -1.08 13.96
CA SER A 90 6.39 -1.28 14.21
C SER A 90 5.54 -0.57 13.16
N PHE A 91 4.47 -1.23 12.72
CA PHE A 91 3.57 -0.74 11.70
C PHE A 91 2.17 -0.51 12.28
N LEU A 92 1.53 0.60 11.88
CA LEU A 92 0.18 1.01 12.26
C LEU A 92 0.07 1.56 13.69
N THR A 93 -0.74 2.61 13.85
CA THR A 93 -0.79 3.47 15.03
C THR A 93 -0.91 2.75 16.36
N LYS A 94 -1.85 1.80 16.49
CA LYS A 94 -2.04 1.09 17.78
C LYS A 94 -0.86 0.17 18.11
N ALA A 95 -0.30 -0.49 17.10
CA ALA A 95 0.89 -1.32 17.26
C ALA A 95 2.11 -0.47 17.61
N ASN A 96 2.28 0.68 16.96
CA ASN A 96 3.34 1.64 17.25
C ASN A 96 3.36 2.06 18.72
N VAL A 97 2.19 2.43 19.25
CA VAL A 97 2.05 2.78 20.68
C VAL A 97 2.50 1.63 21.59
N MET A 98 2.03 0.41 21.32
CA MET A 98 2.36 -0.75 22.15
C MET A 98 3.82 -1.16 22.04
N ALA A 99 4.38 -1.13 20.84
CA ALA A 99 5.80 -1.43 20.59
C ALA A 99 6.73 -0.47 21.34
N ILE A 100 6.46 0.86 21.28
CA ILE A 100 7.24 1.85 22.01
C ILE A 100 7.20 1.60 23.51
N LEU A 101 6.01 1.33 24.08
CA LEU A 101 5.86 1.08 25.52
C LEU A 101 6.57 -0.21 25.98
N ALA A 102 6.53 -1.26 25.17
CA ALA A 102 7.23 -2.52 25.46
C ALA A 102 8.76 -2.34 25.35
N ALA A 103 9.24 -1.77 24.25
CA ALA A 103 10.66 -1.62 23.96
C ALA A 103 11.39 -0.72 24.96
N ARG A 104 10.76 0.35 25.42
CA ARG A 104 11.35 1.22 26.47
C ARG A 104 11.73 0.50 27.75
N ARG A 105 11.04 -0.59 28.13
CA ARG A 105 11.36 -1.38 29.30
C ARG A 105 12.53 -2.34 29.09
N VAL A 106 12.91 -2.55 27.85
CA VAL A 106 13.99 -3.44 27.43
C VAL A 106 15.20 -2.64 26.93
N GLY A 107 15.03 -1.34 26.66
CA GLY A 107 16.11 -0.48 26.16
C GLY A 107 16.41 -0.67 24.68
N VAL A 108 15.40 -1.04 23.86
CA VAL A 108 15.55 -1.25 22.42
C VAL A 108 14.98 -0.06 21.66
N PRO A 109 15.68 0.50 20.66
CA PRO A 109 15.16 1.58 19.83
C PRO A 109 13.99 1.10 18.97
N VAL A 110 12.98 1.97 18.77
CA VAL A 110 11.79 1.67 17.97
C VAL A 110 11.67 2.66 16.82
N ILE A 111 11.60 2.14 15.61
CA ILE A 111 11.22 2.86 14.42
C ILE A 111 9.73 2.60 14.19
N ILE A 112 8.94 3.66 14.14
CA ILE A 112 7.49 3.56 13.89
C ILE A 112 7.16 3.88 12.45
N SER A 113 6.22 3.14 11.88
CA SER A 113 5.78 3.33 10.51
C SER A 113 4.26 3.52 10.43
N GLU A 114 3.86 4.62 9.77
CA GLU A 114 2.46 4.89 9.45
C GLU A 114 2.21 4.62 7.96
N ARG A 115 1.24 3.72 7.67
CA ARG A 115 0.98 3.18 6.33
C ARG A 115 -0.43 3.48 5.81
N ASN A 116 -1.22 4.19 6.58
CA ASN A 116 -2.57 4.57 6.18
C ASN A 116 -2.66 6.08 5.97
N ASN A 117 -3.63 6.52 5.16
CA ASN A 117 -3.94 7.94 5.10
C ASN A 117 -4.37 8.45 6.49
N PRO A 118 -3.61 9.34 7.12
CA PRO A 118 -3.87 9.77 8.49
C PRO A 118 -5.12 10.63 8.62
N THR A 119 -5.57 11.29 7.56
CA THR A 119 -6.77 12.16 7.56
C THR A 119 -8.04 11.34 7.74
N LEU A 120 -8.03 10.07 7.32
CA LEU A 120 -9.17 9.16 7.37
C LEU A 120 -9.18 8.28 8.62
N GLN A 121 -8.15 8.37 9.46
CA GLN A 121 -8.06 7.56 10.67
C GLN A 121 -8.79 8.23 11.84
N THR A 122 -9.86 7.60 12.30
CA THR A 122 -10.58 8.02 13.51
C THR A 122 -10.12 7.21 14.73
N PHE A 123 -9.56 7.90 15.72
CA PHE A 123 -9.20 7.30 17.00
C PHE A 123 -9.99 7.95 18.14
N ASN A 124 -10.39 7.14 19.13
CA ASN A 124 -10.94 7.67 20.36
C ASN A 124 -9.88 8.48 21.16
N ALA A 125 -10.31 9.23 22.16
CA ALA A 125 -9.43 10.12 22.95
C ALA A 125 -8.24 9.37 23.58
N PHE A 126 -8.45 8.12 24.03
CA PHE A 126 -7.40 7.30 24.63
C PHE A 126 -6.25 7.05 23.65
N TRP A 127 -6.52 6.60 22.42
CA TRP A 127 -5.48 6.33 21.43
C TRP A 127 -4.82 7.60 20.90
N ARG A 128 -5.56 8.71 20.78
CA ARG A 128 -4.97 10.02 20.43
C ARG A 128 -3.97 10.50 21.49
N MET A 129 -4.34 10.39 22.77
CA MET A 129 -3.47 10.76 23.88
C MET A 129 -2.27 9.82 23.98
N ALA A 130 -2.47 8.50 23.85
CA ALA A 130 -1.41 7.51 23.87
C ALA A 130 -0.41 7.74 22.73
N ARG A 131 -0.86 8.03 21.51
CA ARG A 131 -0.02 8.41 20.39
C ARG A 131 0.80 9.67 20.70
N SER A 132 0.14 10.73 21.13
CA SER A 132 0.80 12.01 21.46
C SER A 132 1.90 11.87 22.52
N TYR A 133 1.72 10.95 23.47
CA TYR A 133 2.67 10.69 24.55
C TYR A 133 3.82 9.76 24.11
N THR A 134 3.55 8.79 23.23
CA THR A 134 4.53 7.75 22.89
C THR A 134 5.38 8.09 21.66
N TYR A 135 4.80 8.68 20.61
CA TYR A 135 5.50 8.96 19.34
C TYR A 135 6.77 9.80 19.51
N PRO A 136 6.82 10.84 20.37
CA PRO A 136 8.07 11.56 20.64
C PRO A 136 9.22 10.71 21.21
N LYS A 137 8.93 9.48 21.62
CA LYS A 137 9.89 8.55 22.24
C LYS A 137 10.35 7.47 21.26
N ALA A 138 9.84 7.46 20.05
CA ALA A 138 10.35 6.62 18.98
C ALA A 138 11.73 7.14 18.52
N PHE A 139 12.56 6.25 18.04
CA PHE A 139 13.85 6.63 17.45
C PHE A 139 13.63 7.39 16.14
N SER A 140 12.77 6.87 15.26
CA SER A 140 12.42 7.48 13.97
C SER A 140 10.96 7.26 13.63
N PHE A 141 10.41 8.17 12.84
CA PHE A 141 9.07 8.11 12.26
C PHE A 141 9.17 7.92 10.75
N VAL A 142 8.59 6.84 10.24
CA VAL A 142 8.58 6.51 8.81
C VAL A 142 7.17 6.61 8.27
N THR A 143 7.02 7.28 7.13
CA THR A 143 5.78 7.34 6.35
C THR A 143 6.08 7.19 4.86
N MET A 144 5.05 7.03 4.03
CA MET A 144 5.21 6.76 2.60
C MET A 144 5.32 8.02 1.76
N THR A 145 4.70 9.13 2.20
CA THR A 145 4.61 10.39 1.46
C THR A 145 4.92 11.59 2.36
N ARG A 146 5.30 12.71 1.76
CA ARG A 146 5.51 13.97 2.49
C ARG A 146 4.22 14.46 3.12
N GLY A 147 3.11 14.48 2.37
CA GLY A 147 1.83 14.93 2.88
C GLY A 147 1.35 14.12 4.08
N ALA A 148 1.55 12.79 4.07
CA ALA A 148 1.26 11.96 5.24
C ALA A 148 2.15 12.31 6.45
N ALA A 149 3.43 12.69 6.24
CA ALA A 149 4.31 13.15 7.32
C ALA A 149 3.84 14.49 7.91
N GLU A 150 3.44 15.42 7.07
CA GLU A 150 3.04 16.78 7.46
C GLU A 150 1.74 16.82 8.29
N TYR A 151 0.88 15.82 8.13
CA TYR A 151 -0.32 15.68 8.96
C TYR A 151 -0.02 15.57 10.45
N TYR A 152 1.11 14.96 10.83
CA TYR A 152 1.47 14.79 12.24
C TYR A 152 2.18 16.04 12.78
N PRO A 153 1.82 16.54 13.97
CA PRO A 153 2.58 17.60 14.62
C PRO A 153 4.06 17.25 14.73
N GLU A 154 4.94 18.21 14.53
CA GLU A 154 6.40 18.02 14.51
C GLU A 154 6.92 17.23 15.72
N ARG A 155 6.40 17.51 16.92
CA ARG A 155 6.70 16.76 18.15
C ARG A 155 6.36 15.27 18.11
N GLN A 156 5.49 14.83 17.20
CA GLN A 156 5.06 13.42 17.06
C GLN A 156 5.78 12.70 15.91
N ARG A 157 6.62 13.39 15.18
CA ARG A 157 7.37 12.85 14.04
C ARG A 157 8.88 13.06 14.18
N PRO A 158 9.53 12.52 15.24
CA PRO A 158 10.96 12.68 15.40
C PRO A 158 11.70 11.98 14.25
N ARG A 159 12.77 12.60 13.74
CA ARG A 159 13.60 12.02 12.67
C ARG A 159 12.79 11.39 11.54
N THR A 160 11.92 12.21 10.91
CA THR A 160 11.01 11.74 9.86
C THR A 160 11.77 11.33 8.61
N THR A 161 11.51 10.11 8.15
CA THR A 161 12.02 9.59 6.88
C THR A 161 10.86 9.12 6.00
N ILE A 162 10.92 9.44 4.71
CA ILE A 162 9.93 8.99 3.73
C ILE A 162 10.43 7.71 3.09
N ILE A 163 9.81 6.56 3.39
CA ILE A 163 10.14 5.27 2.76
C ILE A 163 8.86 4.71 2.14
N PRO A 164 8.77 4.70 0.83
CA PRO A 164 7.67 4.08 0.08
C PRO A 164 7.55 2.57 0.33
N ASN A 165 6.48 1.98 -0.19
CA ASN A 165 6.37 0.54 -0.23
C ASN A 165 7.28 -0.05 -1.32
N PRO A 166 7.89 -1.21 -1.10
CA PRO A 166 8.56 -1.94 -2.16
C PRO A 166 7.54 -2.49 -3.16
N VAL A 167 7.94 -2.55 -4.42
CA VAL A 167 7.20 -3.25 -5.47
C VAL A 167 7.87 -4.59 -5.75
N ASN A 168 7.06 -5.63 -5.82
CA ASN A 168 7.44 -6.92 -6.35
C ASN A 168 6.41 -7.31 -7.42
N LEU A 169 6.86 -7.47 -8.64
CA LEU A 169 6.08 -8.16 -9.65
C LEU A 169 6.13 -9.67 -9.38
N PRO A 170 5.15 -10.45 -9.84
CA PRO A 170 5.25 -11.91 -9.87
C PRO A 170 6.55 -12.33 -10.57
N GLU A 171 7.21 -13.38 -10.08
CA GLU A 171 8.45 -13.91 -10.70
C GLU A 171 8.23 -14.42 -12.11
N SER A 172 7.00 -14.88 -12.39
CA SER A 172 6.58 -15.31 -13.71
C SER A 172 5.15 -14.83 -13.98
N TRP A 173 4.94 -14.20 -15.10
CA TRP A 173 3.63 -13.82 -15.63
C TRP A 173 3.65 -13.95 -17.16
N SER A 174 2.50 -14.33 -17.74
CA SER A 174 2.38 -14.46 -19.19
C SER A 174 2.07 -13.09 -19.77
N ASP A 175 2.96 -12.57 -20.60
CA ASP A 175 2.69 -11.34 -21.34
C ASP A 175 1.69 -11.62 -22.47
N ARG A 176 0.45 -11.20 -22.28
CA ARG A 176 -0.66 -11.30 -23.26
C ARG A 176 -1.15 -9.92 -23.68
N ARG A 177 -0.32 -8.89 -23.47
CA ARG A 177 -0.64 -7.51 -23.83
C ARG A 177 -0.77 -7.34 -25.35
N GLY A 178 -1.34 -6.23 -25.78
CA GLY A 178 -1.64 -5.94 -27.18
C GLY A 178 -3.09 -6.27 -27.58
N GLY A 179 -3.95 -6.54 -26.59
CA GLY A 179 -5.38 -6.69 -26.76
C GLY A 179 -6.17 -5.38 -26.66
N ASN A 180 -5.50 -4.23 -26.63
CA ASN A 180 -6.10 -2.90 -26.45
C ASN A 180 -6.94 -2.82 -25.18
N THR A 181 -6.36 -3.14 -24.03
CA THR A 181 -7.05 -3.23 -22.75
C THR A 181 -6.64 -2.12 -21.79
N ILE A 182 -7.59 -1.28 -21.42
CA ILE A 182 -7.48 -0.36 -20.28
C ILE A 182 -7.82 -1.15 -19.02
N THR A 183 -6.93 -1.11 -18.04
CA THR A 183 -7.11 -1.89 -16.80
C THR A 183 -7.13 -0.98 -15.57
N ALA A 184 -8.08 -1.25 -14.67
CA ALA A 184 -8.13 -0.70 -13.33
C ALA A 184 -8.29 -1.81 -12.30
N VAL A 185 -7.72 -1.61 -11.09
CA VAL A 185 -7.70 -2.64 -10.04
C VAL A 185 -8.01 -2.04 -8.68
N GLY A 186 -8.89 -2.68 -7.93
CA GLY A 186 -9.17 -2.28 -6.56
C GLY A 186 -10.53 -2.74 -6.05
N ARG A 187 -10.78 -2.50 -4.75
CA ARG A 187 -12.10 -2.79 -4.18
C ARG A 187 -13.18 -1.95 -4.86
N LEU A 188 -14.29 -2.55 -5.24
CA LEU A 188 -15.41 -1.85 -5.86
C LEU A 188 -16.19 -1.04 -4.82
N THR A 189 -15.59 0.07 -4.38
CA THR A 189 -16.11 0.96 -3.33
C THR A 189 -16.16 2.41 -3.81
N GLY A 190 -16.83 3.28 -3.06
CA GLY A 190 -16.87 4.71 -3.36
C GLY A 190 -15.49 5.38 -3.40
N GLN A 191 -14.50 4.86 -2.67
CA GLN A 191 -13.11 5.36 -2.69
C GLN A 191 -12.47 5.24 -4.08
N LYS A 192 -12.69 4.13 -4.78
CA LYS A 192 -12.03 3.85 -6.07
C LYS A 192 -12.68 4.57 -7.26
N GLN A 193 -13.88 5.12 -7.08
CA GLN A 193 -14.59 5.93 -8.07
C GLN A 193 -14.65 5.34 -9.49
N PHE A 194 -14.75 4.03 -9.61
CA PHE A 194 -14.83 3.37 -10.93
C PHE A 194 -16.00 3.83 -11.79
N HIS A 195 -17.05 4.39 -11.17
CA HIS A 195 -18.12 5.02 -11.90
C HIS A 195 -17.65 6.19 -12.76
N LEU A 196 -16.69 7.01 -12.28
CA LEU A 196 -16.12 8.11 -13.07
C LEU A 196 -15.21 7.58 -14.19
N LEU A 197 -14.52 6.46 -13.97
CA LEU A 197 -13.76 5.80 -15.02
C LEU A 197 -14.66 5.24 -16.12
N ILE A 198 -15.79 4.61 -15.76
CA ILE A 198 -16.80 4.14 -16.72
C ILE A 198 -17.36 5.32 -17.53
N ASP A 199 -17.67 6.45 -16.89
CA ASP A 199 -18.13 7.65 -17.58
C ASP A 199 -17.06 8.22 -18.53
N ALA A 200 -15.80 8.23 -18.10
CA ALA A 200 -14.68 8.67 -18.95
C ALA A 200 -14.48 7.76 -20.15
N PHE A 201 -14.51 6.45 -19.95
CA PHE A 201 -14.41 5.49 -21.03
C PHE A 201 -15.58 5.59 -22.01
N ALA A 202 -16.80 5.77 -21.53
CA ALA A 202 -18.00 5.92 -22.37
C ALA A 202 -17.89 7.09 -23.35
N ARG A 203 -17.22 8.18 -22.99
CA ARG A 203 -17.03 9.34 -23.85
C ARG A 203 -16.11 9.05 -25.04
N ILE A 204 -15.10 8.22 -24.84
CA ILE A 204 -14.08 7.92 -25.86
C ILE A 204 -14.33 6.59 -26.60
N ALA A 205 -15.18 5.71 -26.07
CA ALA A 205 -15.44 4.40 -26.64
C ALA A 205 -15.89 4.41 -28.12
N PRO A 206 -16.65 5.42 -28.60
CA PRO A 206 -16.99 5.52 -30.05
C PRO A 206 -15.79 5.80 -30.95
N GLU A 207 -14.77 6.53 -30.45
CA GLU A 207 -13.55 6.89 -31.19
C GLU A 207 -12.51 5.78 -31.19
N PHE A 208 -12.56 4.90 -30.17
CA PHE A 208 -11.63 3.79 -29.96
C PHE A 208 -12.36 2.44 -29.90
N PRO A 209 -12.98 1.98 -31.01
CA PRO A 209 -13.83 0.79 -31.02
C PRO A 209 -13.08 -0.52 -30.69
N GLU A 210 -11.77 -0.55 -30.81
CA GLU A 210 -10.92 -1.71 -30.51
C GLU A 210 -10.52 -1.81 -29.03
N TRP A 211 -10.66 -0.75 -28.24
CA TRP A 211 -10.23 -0.71 -26.84
C TRP A 211 -11.35 -1.17 -25.90
N ASN A 212 -10.98 -1.95 -24.89
CA ASN A 212 -11.86 -2.43 -23.83
C ASN A 212 -11.42 -1.95 -22.46
N LEU A 213 -12.36 -1.87 -21.51
CA LEU A 213 -12.07 -1.55 -20.11
C LEU A 213 -12.30 -2.79 -19.25
N VAL A 214 -11.29 -3.14 -18.43
CA VAL A 214 -11.38 -4.24 -17.46
C VAL A 214 -11.13 -3.69 -16.05
N ILE A 215 -12.10 -3.87 -15.16
CA ILE A 215 -12.02 -3.43 -13.76
C ILE A 215 -11.98 -4.66 -12.86
N TRP A 216 -10.79 -4.95 -12.33
CA TRP A 216 -10.56 -6.07 -11.43
C TRP A 216 -10.89 -5.71 -9.99
N GLY A 217 -11.65 -6.55 -9.32
CA GLY A 217 -11.96 -6.42 -7.91
C GLY A 217 -13.38 -6.80 -7.55
N GLU A 218 -13.65 -6.76 -6.25
CA GLU A 218 -14.96 -6.99 -5.65
C GLU A 218 -15.31 -5.87 -4.65
N GLY A 219 -16.60 -5.69 -4.37
CA GLY A 219 -17.09 -4.73 -3.40
C GLY A 219 -18.57 -4.39 -3.50
N ASP A 220 -19.00 -3.56 -2.59
CA ASP A 220 -20.41 -3.16 -2.41
C ASP A 220 -21.01 -2.38 -3.58
N ARG A 221 -20.17 -1.80 -4.44
CA ARG A 221 -20.58 -1.03 -5.62
C ARG A 221 -20.72 -1.85 -6.91
N ARG A 222 -20.47 -3.17 -6.90
CA ARG A 222 -20.53 -4.00 -8.11
C ARG A 222 -21.83 -3.81 -8.90
N GLY A 223 -22.98 -3.95 -8.25
CA GLY A 223 -24.26 -3.85 -8.93
C GLY A 223 -24.56 -2.46 -9.51
N GLU A 224 -24.05 -1.39 -8.88
CA GLU A 224 -24.14 -0.03 -9.41
C GLU A 224 -23.31 0.14 -10.69
N LEU A 225 -22.09 -0.39 -10.71
CA LEU A 225 -21.19 -0.33 -11.87
C LEU A 225 -21.70 -1.16 -13.04
N GLU A 226 -22.22 -2.36 -12.80
CA GLU A 226 -22.87 -3.20 -13.81
C GLU A 226 -24.10 -2.52 -14.41
N SER A 227 -24.94 -1.92 -13.56
CA SER A 227 -26.10 -1.14 -14.02
C SER A 227 -25.70 0.09 -14.84
N GLN A 228 -24.61 0.78 -14.46
CA GLN A 228 -24.09 1.92 -15.22
C GLN A 228 -23.57 1.48 -16.58
N ARG A 229 -22.78 0.42 -16.63
CA ARG A 229 -22.28 -0.19 -17.88
C ARG A 229 -23.40 -0.49 -18.84
N SER A 230 -24.47 -1.18 -18.38
CA SER A 230 -25.61 -1.56 -19.22
C SER A 230 -26.44 -0.36 -19.70
N ARG A 231 -26.64 0.67 -18.84
CA ARG A 231 -27.30 1.92 -19.26
C ARG A 231 -26.57 2.66 -20.36
N LEU A 232 -25.25 2.53 -20.39
CA LEU A 232 -24.38 3.14 -21.41
C LEU A 232 -24.21 2.28 -22.67
N GLY A 233 -24.80 1.06 -22.69
CA GLY A 233 -24.69 0.12 -23.81
C GLY A 233 -23.27 -0.43 -23.99
N LEU A 234 -22.50 -0.57 -22.91
CA LEU A 234 -21.09 -0.96 -22.95
C LEU A 234 -20.85 -2.38 -22.36
N ASP A 235 -21.87 -3.24 -22.37
CA ASP A 235 -21.77 -4.58 -21.79
C ASP A 235 -20.69 -5.45 -22.43
N ASP A 236 -20.47 -5.30 -23.73
CA ASP A 236 -19.45 -6.03 -24.48
C ASP A 236 -18.05 -5.34 -24.44
N ARG A 237 -17.95 -4.15 -23.86
CA ARG A 237 -16.75 -3.31 -23.86
C ARG A 237 -16.15 -3.10 -22.47
N ILE A 238 -16.92 -3.37 -21.43
CA ILE A 238 -16.48 -3.22 -20.02
C ILE A 238 -16.66 -4.55 -19.31
N ALA A 239 -15.58 -5.12 -18.80
CA ALA A 239 -15.60 -6.33 -18.00
C ALA A 239 -15.32 -6.04 -16.51
N LEU A 240 -16.06 -6.74 -15.63
CA LEU A 240 -15.84 -6.78 -14.19
C LEU A 240 -15.60 -8.24 -13.77
N PRO A 241 -14.41 -8.82 -14.01
CA PRO A 241 -14.15 -10.25 -13.84
C PRO A 241 -14.13 -10.72 -12.38
N GLY A 242 -14.07 -9.79 -11.42
CA GLY A 242 -13.97 -10.13 -10.01
C GLY A 242 -12.52 -10.03 -9.50
N LEU A 243 -12.19 -10.82 -8.49
CA LEU A 243 -10.84 -10.87 -7.93
C LEU A 243 -9.88 -11.58 -8.89
N THR A 244 -8.61 -11.21 -8.81
CA THR A 244 -7.53 -11.94 -9.47
C THR A 244 -7.22 -13.24 -8.71
N ASP A 245 -6.82 -14.30 -9.42
CA ASP A 245 -6.44 -15.58 -8.82
C ASP A 245 -5.11 -15.48 -8.05
N TRP A 246 -4.22 -14.59 -8.50
CA TRP A 246 -2.96 -14.28 -7.82
C TRP A 246 -2.61 -12.79 -7.93
N PRO A 247 -1.80 -12.25 -7.01
CA PRO A 247 -1.38 -10.86 -7.06
C PRO A 247 -0.63 -10.52 -8.34
N GLY A 248 -1.10 -9.50 -9.08
CA GLY A 248 -0.49 -9.05 -10.32
C GLY A 248 -1.01 -9.72 -11.60
N GLN A 249 -1.93 -10.68 -11.53
CA GLN A 249 -2.54 -11.32 -12.72
C GLN A 249 -3.08 -10.30 -13.74
N TRP A 250 -3.65 -9.22 -13.27
CA TRP A 250 -4.22 -8.16 -14.10
C TRP A 250 -3.20 -7.50 -15.06
N ILE A 251 -1.91 -7.62 -14.76
CA ILE A 251 -0.82 -7.09 -15.59
C ILE A 251 -0.74 -7.84 -16.91
N GLU A 252 -1.08 -9.14 -16.93
CA GLU A 252 -0.90 -10.01 -18.09
C GLU A 252 -1.61 -9.52 -19.35
N THR A 253 -2.71 -8.81 -19.20
CA THR A 253 -3.55 -8.33 -20.31
C THR A 253 -3.67 -6.81 -20.38
N ALA A 254 -3.02 -6.08 -19.46
CA ALA A 254 -3.13 -4.63 -19.41
C ALA A 254 -2.22 -3.95 -20.44
N ASP A 255 -2.78 -3.03 -21.24
CA ASP A 255 -2.01 -2.15 -22.13
C ASP A 255 -1.91 -0.72 -21.61
N VAL A 256 -2.89 -0.29 -20.80
CA VAL A 256 -2.93 1.00 -20.11
C VAL A 256 -3.51 0.78 -18.71
N PHE A 257 -2.86 1.34 -17.69
CA PHE A 257 -3.38 1.30 -16.32
C PHE A 257 -4.03 2.61 -15.93
N VAL A 258 -5.19 2.55 -15.23
CA VAL A 258 -5.91 3.74 -14.75
C VAL A 258 -6.17 3.68 -13.25
N LEU A 259 -5.89 4.79 -12.54
CA LEU A 259 -6.29 4.99 -11.16
C LEU A 259 -7.29 6.14 -11.05
N SER A 260 -8.55 5.83 -10.74
CA SER A 260 -9.63 6.80 -10.57
C SER A 260 -9.97 7.12 -9.10
N SER A 261 -9.09 6.79 -8.16
CA SER A 261 -9.36 6.88 -6.72
C SER A 261 -9.57 8.32 -6.25
N ALA A 262 -10.52 8.52 -5.33
CA ALA A 262 -10.73 9.81 -4.64
C ALA A 262 -9.58 10.15 -3.68
N TYR A 263 -8.99 9.14 -3.06
CA TYR A 263 -7.89 9.26 -2.12
C TYR A 263 -7.13 7.95 -1.99
N GLU A 264 -5.83 8.06 -1.75
CA GLU A 264 -4.95 6.93 -1.47
C GLU A 264 -4.02 7.25 -0.28
N GLY A 265 -3.41 6.23 0.29
CA GLY A 265 -2.26 6.43 1.20
C GLY A 265 -0.95 6.27 0.42
N TRP A 266 -0.87 5.18 -0.31
CA TRP A 266 0.19 4.82 -1.26
C TRP A 266 -0.38 3.77 -2.22
N PRO A 267 -0.73 4.13 -3.46
CA PRO A 267 -1.34 3.22 -4.42
C PRO A 267 -0.32 2.24 -5.01
N ASN A 268 -0.09 1.10 -4.34
CA ASN A 268 0.85 0.06 -4.79
C ASN A 268 0.63 -0.33 -6.25
N VAL A 269 -0.61 -0.39 -6.71
CA VAL A 269 -0.98 -0.76 -8.08
C VAL A 269 -0.40 0.19 -9.15
N ILE A 270 -0.17 1.47 -8.83
CA ILE A 270 0.56 2.38 -9.73
C ILE A 270 2.01 1.91 -9.88
N VAL A 271 2.69 1.62 -8.77
CA VAL A 271 4.09 1.19 -8.82
C VAL A 271 4.22 -0.18 -9.50
N GLU A 272 3.24 -1.07 -9.30
CA GLU A 272 3.15 -2.35 -10.00
C GLU A 272 2.97 -2.14 -11.52
N ALA A 273 2.07 -1.23 -11.93
CA ALA A 273 1.89 -0.89 -13.34
C ALA A 273 3.17 -0.30 -13.96
N MET A 274 3.81 0.65 -13.26
CA MET A 274 5.06 1.25 -13.71
C MET A 274 6.19 0.20 -13.86
N ALA A 275 6.31 -0.70 -12.89
CA ALA A 275 7.33 -1.76 -12.92
C ALA A 275 7.06 -2.82 -14.01
N ALA A 276 5.79 -2.96 -14.43
CA ALA A 276 5.38 -3.80 -15.54
C ALA A 276 5.46 -3.07 -16.90
N GLU A 277 6.07 -1.88 -16.95
CA GLU A 277 6.17 -1.08 -18.17
C GLU A 277 4.79 -0.77 -18.78
N LEU A 278 3.83 -0.37 -17.94
CA LEU A 278 2.52 0.11 -18.36
C LEU A 278 2.45 1.63 -18.27
N PRO A 279 1.87 2.32 -19.25
CA PRO A 279 1.53 3.73 -19.14
C PRO A 279 0.42 3.89 -18.11
N VAL A 280 0.56 4.89 -17.23
CA VAL A 280 -0.39 5.14 -16.15
C VAL A 280 -1.13 6.46 -16.41
N VAL A 281 -2.46 6.44 -16.27
CA VAL A 281 -3.31 7.63 -16.22
C VAL A 281 -4.00 7.66 -14.86
N ALA A 282 -3.93 8.78 -14.13
CA ALA A 282 -4.48 8.83 -12.78
C ALA A 282 -5.14 10.16 -12.44
N PHE A 283 -6.17 10.14 -11.60
CA PHE A 283 -6.57 11.35 -10.89
C PHE A 283 -5.48 11.78 -9.90
N ASP A 284 -5.25 13.10 -9.80
CA ASP A 284 -4.40 13.70 -8.76
C ASP A 284 -5.14 13.68 -7.41
N CYS A 285 -5.19 12.49 -6.82
CA CYS A 285 -5.81 12.34 -5.52
C CYS A 285 -4.82 12.69 -4.39
N GLU A 286 -5.37 13.14 -3.27
CA GLU A 286 -4.59 13.50 -2.08
C GLU A 286 -3.67 12.34 -1.65
N HIS A 287 -2.39 12.61 -1.63
CA HIS A 287 -1.27 11.75 -1.28
C HIS A 287 -0.96 10.59 -2.27
N GLY A 288 0.29 10.47 -2.61
CA GLY A 288 0.92 9.31 -3.25
C GLY A 288 0.99 9.35 -4.77
N VAL A 289 0.00 9.85 -5.52
CA VAL A 289 0.04 9.82 -7.00
C VAL A 289 1.11 10.75 -7.53
N SER A 290 1.12 12.01 -7.12
CA SER A 290 2.12 13.01 -7.50
C SER A 290 3.53 12.77 -6.91
N ASP A 291 3.65 11.86 -5.91
CA ASP A 291 4.96 11.39 -5.45
C ASP A 291 5.58 10.33 -6.39
N MET A 292 4.76 9.69 -7.24
CA MET A 292 5.16 8.60 -8.15
C MET A 292 5.22 9.03 -9.60
N ILE A 293 4.25 9.81 -10.03
CA ILE A 293 4.03 10.22 -11.42
C ILE A 293 4.36 11.70 -11.59
N GLU A 294 5.16 12.00 -12.60
CA GLU A 294 5.38 13.33 -13.15
C GLU A 294 4.59 13.42 -14.45
N ASP A 295 3.59 14.34 -14.50
CA ASP A 295 2.68 14.45 -15.65
C ASP A 295 3.42 14.68 -16.96
N GLY A 296 3.06 13.91 -17.98
CA GLY A 296 3.66 13.95 -19.32
C GLY A 296 5.06 13.35 -19.42
N VAL A 297 5.67 12.96 -18.29
CA VAL A 297 7.00 12.33 -18.26
C VAL A 297 6.89 10.81 -18.12
N ASN A 298 6.39 10.31 -17.00
CA ASN A 298 6.28 8.87 -16.73
C ASN A 298 4.84 8.40 -16.47
N GLY A 299 3.86 9.21 -16.85
CA GLY A 299 2.43 8.96 -16.76
C GLY A 299 1.63 10.22 -17.04
N ARG A 300 0.33 10.15 -16.88
CA ARG A 300 -0.56 11.30 -16.98
C ARG A 300 -1.33 11.46 -15.66
N ILE A 301 -1.34 12.70 -15.15
CA ILE A 301 -2.12 13.08 -13.98
C ILE A 301 -3.15 14.12 -14.41
N VAL A 302 -4.40 13.91 -13.99
CA VAL A 302 -5.49 14.84 -14.29
C VAL A 302 -6.18 15.29 -13.01
N PRO A 303 -6.85 16.45 -13.00
CA PRO A 303 -7.53 16.95 -11.80
C PRO A 303 -8.52 15.94 -11.22
N LEU A 304 -8.55 15.87 -9.89
CA LEU A 304 -9.43 14.96 -9.16
C LEU A 304 -10.90 15.18 -9.56
N ASN A 305 -11.62 14.08 -9.84
CA ASN A 305 -13.04 14.07 -10.26
C ASN A 305 -13.33 14.72 -11.62
N ASP A 306 -12.32 15.14 -12.37
CA ASP A 306 -12.54 15.70 -13.71
C ASP A 306 -12.60 14.57 -14.76
N VAL A 307 -13.83 14.13 -15.03
CA VAL A 307 -14.13 13.07 -16.01
C VAL A 307 -13.73 13.49 -17.43
N ALA A 308 -13.84 14.78 -17.79
CA ALA A 308 -13.46 15.27 -19.11
C ALA A 308 -11.94 15.18 -19.29
N ALA A 309 -11.19 15.71 -18.33
CA ALA A 309 -9.73 15.62 -18.35
C ALA A 309 -9.22 14.15 -18.34
N LEU A 310 -9.91 13.26 -17.63
CA LEU A 310 -9.57 11.82 -17.66
C LEU A 310 -9.83 11.20 -19.04
N SER A 311 -10.95 11.55 -19.67
CA SER A 311 -11.26 11.12 -21.05
C SER A 311 -10.21 11.61 -22.05
N ASP A 312 -9.86 12.89 -22.00
CA ASP A 312 -8.88 13.50 -22.91
C ASP A 312 -7.48 12.89 -22.73
N ALA A 313 -7.07 12.65 -21.48
CA ALA A 313 -5.80 11.99 -21.18
C ALA A 313 -5.77 10.55 -21.70
N LEU A 314 -6.86 9.79 -21.51
CA LEU A 314 -7.01 8.46 -22.07
C LEU A 314 -6.97 8.51 -23.60
N ALA A 315 -7.77 9.36 -24.25
CA ALA A 315 -7.80 9.48 -25.71
C ALA A 315 -6.39 9.78 -26.28
N SER A 316 -5.63 10.66 -25.62
CA SER A 316 -4.27 10.97 -26.05
C SER A 316 -3.32 9.76 -25.98
N VAL A 317 -3.42 8.95 -24.91
CA VAL A 317 -2.59 7.75 -24.72
C VAL A 317 -3.02 6.61 -25.64
N LEU A 318 -4.31 6.47 -25.92
CA LEU A 318 -4.84 5.42 -26.82
C LEU A 318 -4.51 5.74 -28.28
N GLY A 319 -4.63 7.01 -28.68
CA GLY A 319 -4.44 7.46 -30.05
C GLY A 319 -2.99 7.60 -30.50
N ASP A 320 -2.05 7.72 -29.58
CA ASP A 320 -0.62 7.92 -29.91
C ASP A 320 0.24 6.80 -29.29
N THR A 321 0.64 5.85 -30.16
CA THR A 321 1.48 4.72 -29.75
C THR A 321 2.86 5.18 -29.25
N GLY A 322 3.46 6.20 -29.89
CA GLY A 322 4.77 6.72 -29.47
C GLY A 322 4.71 7.38 -28.09
N LEU A 323 3.66 8.15 -27.81
CA LEU A 323 3.41 8.69 -26.47
C LEU A 323 3.23 7.56 -25.47
N ARG A 324 2.39 6.58 -25.79
CA ARG A 324 2.08 5.43 -24.92
C ARG A 324 3.34 4.66 -24.52
N GLU A 325 4.15 4.27 -25.51
CA GLU A 325 5.41 3.56 -25.30
C GLU A 325 6.45 4.41 -24.54
N GLY A 326 6.53 5.69 -24.88
CA GLY A 326 7.43 6.63 -24.19
C GLY A 326 7.09 6.82 -22.72
N LEU A 327 5.81 6.92 -22.36
CA LEU A 327 5.35 6.99 -20.98
C LEU A 327 5.64 5.68 -20.23
N ALA A 328 5.36 4.54 -20.85
CA ALA A 328 5.59 3.21 -20.29
C ALA A 328 7.07 2.97 -19.96
N HIS A 329 7.95 3.25 -20.90
CA HIS A 329 9.40 3.09 -20.70
C HIS A 329 9.94 3.96 -19.57
N ARG A 330 9.52 5.23 -19.50
CA ARG A 330 9.94 6.12 -18.41
C ARG A 330 9.29 5.74 -17.08
N ALA A 331 8.07 5.17 -17.08
CA ALA A 331 7.44 4.61 -15.89
C ALA A 331 8.28 3.47 -15.32
N LEU A 332 8.73 2.52 -16.18
CA LEU A 332 9.61 1.42 -15.77
C LEU A 332 10.91 1.95 -15.15
N GLN A 333 11.58 2.92 -15.81
CA GLN A 333 12.80 3.52 -15.26
C GLN A 333 12.56 4.17 -13.89
N ALA A 334 11.46 4.91 -13.74
CA ALA A 334 11.11 5.56 -12.48
C ALA A 334 10.74 4.57 -11.37
N SER A 335 10.23 3.38 -11.72
CA SER A 335 9.86 2.34 -10.76
C SER A 335 11.05 1.68 -10.07
N ALA A 336 12.24 1.74 -10.67
CA ALA A 336 13.45 1.09 -10.14
C ALA A 336 13.79 1.52 -8.69
N ARG A 337 13.47 2.78 -8.32
CA ARG A 337 13.65 3.30 -6.96
C ARG A 337 12.74 2.65 -5.91
N TYR A 338 11.75 1.87 -6.33
CA TYR A 338 10.79 1.18 -5.49
C TYR A 338 11.02 -0.33 -5.44
N ASN A 339 12.06 -0.86 -6.09
CA ASN A 339 12.38 -2.27 -5.96
C ASN A 339 12.73 -2.63 -4.52
N THR A 340 12.56 -3.91 -4.16
CA THR A 340 12.71 -4.35 -2.78
C THR A 340 14.09 -4.04 -2.22
N GLY A 341 15.17 -4.20 -3.00
CA GLY A 341 16.53 -3.88 -2.55
C GLY A 341 16.69 -2.41 -2.20
N ALA A 342 16.33 -1.51 -3.13
CA ALA A 342 16.43 -0.07 -2.91
C ALA A 342 15.62 0.43 -1.70
N ILE A 343 14.43 -0.15 -1.48
CA ILE A 343 13.63 0.17 -0.29
C ILE A 343 14.22 -0.43 0.97
N ALA A 344 14.71 -1.66 0.92
CA ALA A 344 15.33 -2.33 2.06
C ALA A 344 16.60 -1.61 2.54
N ASP A 345 17.43 -1.11 1.62
CA ASP A 345 18.62 -0.33 1.93
C ASP A 345 18.29 0.96 2.70
N ARG A 346 17.23 1.68 2.30
CA ARG A 346 16.76 2.87 3.01
C ARG A 346 16.28 2.57 4.44
N TRP A 347 15.78 1.38 4.70
CA TRP A 347 15.46 0.94 6.05
C TRP A 347 16.74 0.61 6.84
N ILE A 348 17.74 0.00 6.19
CA ILE A 348 19.03 -0.35 6.80
C ILE A 348 19.73 0.90 7.29
N ASP A 349 19.76 1.99 6.52
CA ASP A 349 20.36 3.26 6.95
C ASP A 349 19.78 3.73 8.29
N ILE A 350 18.46 3.62 8.49
CA ILE A 350 17.82 4.00 9.76
C ILE A 350 18.14 2.99 10.86
N PHE A 351 18.31 1.69 10.54
CA PHE A 351 18.69 0.68 11.55
C PHE A 351 20.08 0.93 12.07
N GLU A 352 21.03 1.21 11.19
CA GLU A 352 22.42 1.51 11.57
C GLU A 352 22.48 2.73 12.47
N ASP A 353 21.76 3.80 12.12
CA ASP A 353 21.63 4.97 12.97
C ASP A 353 21.01 4.64 14.34
N ALA A 354 20.01 3.78 14.39
CA ALA A 354 19.32 3.40 15.62
C ALA A 354 20.22 2.53 16.53
N ILE A 355 21.03 1.68 15.95
CA ILE A 355 21.96 0.80 16.66
C ILE A 355 23.15 1.60 17.17
N ALA A 356 23.68 2.56 16.40
CA ALA A 356 24.81 3.39 16.76
C ALA A 356 24.55 4.30 17.99
N VAL A 357 23.31 4.61 18.30
CA VAL A 357 22.89 5.47 19.44
C VAL A 357 22.60 4.65 20.69
N ARG A 358 22.61 3.32 20.62
CA ARG A 358 22.38 2.40 21.75
C ARG A 358 23.64 2.19 22.57
#